data_ba4b53ebfef0a3dbeabcc404ee0f53f4
#
_entry.id   ba4b53ebfef0a3dbeabcc404ee0f53f4
#
_cell.length_a   1.000
_cell.length_b   1.000
_cell.length_c   1.000
_cell.angle_alpha   90.00
_cell.angle_beta   90.00
_cell.angle_gamma   90.00
#
_symmetry.space_group_name_H-M   'P 1'
#
loop_
_entity.id
_entity.type
_entity.pdbx_description
1 polymer ?
#
loop_
_entity_poly.entity_id
_entity_poly.type
_entity_poly.pdbx_seq_one_letter_code
_entity_poly.pdbx_strand_id
1 'polypeptide(L)'
;MLPTQTLPDWSRAHGAPLFRALLRHRPEDFQVTEELGWEVSNDGEHDYLFIEKIGANTQWVAKQLAQYAEVPVRDIGFAGLKDRHAITRQWFSVPRWNSPDWSQLNLEGIQIRCLERHRRKLRRGAHQGNAFAIVLRCETDVDVSHITERINQLKTVGVPNYFGEQRFGRNGGNLGLAEQWAGGKRLPREKRGLAISTIRSFTFNTVLSERVAQSTWNQLQSGDKANLEGSGSFFDVIDIDANLADRCKAMDIHPSCVLVGDGSSFQPEHWQTALTKARVNEGQRSLRIKVANLTIEVLTSHVVLNFSLGRGAYATAVLRELCTW
;
A
#
# COMPACT_ATOMS: atom_id res chain seq x y z
N MET A 1 14.74 24.23 -13.00
CA MET A 1 13.69 23.44 -12.30
C MET A 1 12.81 22.83 -13.38
N LEU A 2 12.64 21.51 -13.40
CA LEU A 2 11.60 20.90 -14.24
C LEU A 2 10.26 21.37 -13.69
N PRO A 3 9.25 21.67 -14.55
CA PRO A 3 7.94 22.05 -14.08
C PRO A 3 7.41 20.94 -13.16
N THR A 4 6.84 21.33 -12.03
CA THR A 4 6.09 20.41 -11.16
C THR A 4 5.00 19.79 -12.00
N GLN A 5 5.14 18.51 -12.33
CA GLN A 5 4.09 17.79 -13.05
C GLN A 5 2.97 17.54 -12.06
N THR A 6 1.87 18.25 -12.25
CA THR A 6 0.65 18.00 -11.48
C THR A 6 0.16 16.59 -11.80
N LEU A 7 -0.13 15.80 -10.76
CA LEU A 7 -0.75 14.50 -10.98
C LEU A 7 -2.14 14.68 -11.58
N PRO A 8 -2.56 13.79 -12.50
CA PRO A 8 -3.93 13.78 -12.98
C PRO A 8 -4.93 13.58 -11.84
N ASP A 9 -6.09 14.19 -11.93
CA ASP A 9 -7.22 13.85 -11.08
C ASP A 9 -7.86 12.56 -11.63
N TRP A 10 -7.33 11.42 -11.21
CA TRP A 10 -7.83 10.12 -11.63
C TRP A 10 -9.27 9.90 -11.19
N SER A 11 -10.07 9.26 -12.07
CA SER A 11 -11.49 8.99 -11.86
C SER A 11 -11.79 8.34 -10.50
N ARG A 12 -12.93 8.69 -9.90
CA ARG A 12 -13.47 8.08 -8.68
C ARG A 12 -14.58 7.11 -9.03
N ALA A 13 -14.56 5.93 -8.40
CA ALA A 13 -15.54 4.88 -8.72
C ALA A 13 -16.90 5.10 -8.08
N HIS A 14 -16.92 5.79 -6.94
CA HIS A 14 -18.11 5.94 -6.12
C HIS A 14 -18.66 7.40 -6.15
N GLY A 15 -18.25 8.21 -7.12
CA GLY A 15 -18.71 9.58 -7.30
C GLY A 15 -17.86 10.63 -6.57
N ALA A 16 -18.39 11.85 -6.47
CA ALA A 16 -17.69 12.97 -5.86
C ALA A 16 -17.36 12.73 -4.38
N PRO A 17 -16.29 13.35 -3.86
CA PRO A 17 -15.99 13.35 -2.43
C PRO A 17 -17.15 13.93 -1.62
N LEU A 18 -17.45 13.35 -0.48
CA LEU A 18 -18.60 13.76 0.34
C LEU A 18 -18.30 14.93 1.27
N PHE A 19 -17.01 15.07 1.66
CA PHE A 19 -16.57 16.15 2.56
C PHE A 19 -15.08 16.43 2.37
N ARG A 20 -14.59 17.50 2.99
CA ARG A 20 -13.17 17.82 3.10
C ARG A 20 -12.69 17.60 4.52
N ALA A 21 -11.51 17.03 4.69
CA ALA A 21 -10.92 16.71 5.98
C ALA A 21 -9.41 16.93 6.02
N LEU A 22 -8.88 17.18 7.20
CA LEU A 22 -7.45 17.09 7.47
C LEU A 22 -7.07 15.63 7.70
N LEU A 23 -6.13 15.13 6.91
CA LEU A 23 -5.55 13.80 7.06
C LEU A 23 -4.20 13.89 7.78
N ARG A 24 -3.98 13.04 8.80
CA ARG A 24 -2.71 13.00 9.55
C ARG A 24 -2.36 14.34 10.23
N HIS A 25 -3.36 15.01 10.78
CA HIS A 25 -3.14 16.25 11.51
C HIS A 25 -2.26 16.00 12.75
N ARG A 26 -2.40 14.83 13.38
CA ARG A 26 -1.55 14.30 14.45
C ARG A 26 -1.18 12.86 14.14
N PRO A 27 -0.07 12.32 14.69
CA PRO A 27 0.28 10.90 14.51
C PRO A 27 -0.83 9.94 14.93
N GLU A 28 -1.58 10.27 15.97
CA GLU A 28 -2.71 9.50 16.51
C GLU A 28 -3.87 9.37 15.51
N ASP A 29 -4.01 10.34 14.61
CA ASP A 29 -5.05 10.35 13.58
C ASP A 29 -4.81 9.31 12.48
N PHE A 30 -3.64 8.68 12.45
CA PHE A 30 -3.31 7.67 11.44
C PHE A 30 -2.55 6.50 12.06
N GLN A 31 -3.28 5.46 12.43
CA GLN A 31 -2.72 4.28 13.05
C GLN A 31 -2.69 3.12 12.06
N VAL A 32 -1.60 2.38 12.04
CA VAL A 32 -1.40 1.22 11.17
C VAL A 32 -0.86 0.06 11.97
N THR A 33 -1.54 -1.06 11.95
CA THR A 33 -1.11 -2.31 12.60
C THR A 33 -0.86 -3.38 11.54
N GLU A 34 0.34 -3.94 11.51
CA GLU A 34 0.69 -5.03 10.60
C GLU A 34 0.03 -6.33 11.03
N GLU A 35 -0.61 -7.01 10.08
CA GLU A 35 -1.23 -8.32 10.26
C GLU A 35 -0.39 -9.37 9.54
N LEU A 36 0.23 -10.29 10.30
CA LEU A 36 1.06 -11.36 9.71
C LEU A 36 0.21 -12.34 8.90
N GLY A 37 -1.00 -12.69 9.41
CA GLY A 37 -1.85 -13.71 8.79
C GLY A 37 -1.39 -15.15 9.04
N TRP A 38 -0.43 -15.33 9.94
CA TRP A 38 0.10 -16.61 10.41
C TRP A 38 0.64 -16.45 11.84
N GLU A 39 0.70 -17.56 12.57
CA GLU A 39 1.12 -17.56 13.96
C GLU A 39 2.64 -17.68 14.10
N VAL A 40 3.19 -16.96 15.06
CA VAL A 40 4.59 -17.08 15.45
C VAL A 40 4.79 -18.40 16.20
N SER A 41 5.87 -19.14 15.93
CA SER A 41 6.04 -20.52 16.43
C SER A 41 6.37 -20.66 17.91
N ASN A 42 6.66 -19.55 18.59
CA ASN A 42 7.09 -19.47 20.01
C ASN A 42 8.39 -20.21 20.32
N ASP A 43 9.12 -20.67 19.29
CA ASP A 43 10.41 -21.34 19.37
C ASP A 43 11.33 -20.87 18.24
N GLY A 44 12.64 -21.13 18.36
CA GLY A 44 13.62 -20.90 17.31
C GLY A 44 14.64 -19.80 17.63
N GLU A 45 15.42 -19.42 16.62
CA GLU A 45 16.63 -18.62 16.71
C GLU A 45 16.45 -17.12 16.42
N HIS A 46 15.22 -16.66 16.24
CA HIS A 46 14.90 -15.27 16.03
C HIS A 46 13.94 -14.75 17.10
N ASP A 47 14.29 -13.63 17.72
CA ASP A 47 13.36 -12.84 18.51
C ASP A 47 12.46 -12.07 17.57
N TYR A 48 11.17 -12.22 17.74
CA TYR A 48 10.13 -11.48 17.02
C TYR A 48 9.57 -10.39 17.93
N LEU A 49 9.84 -9.15 17.56
CA LEU A 49 9.46 -7.97 18.31
C LEU A 49 8.29 -7.28 17.61
N PHE A 50 7.14 -7.23 18.27
CA PHE A 50 6.03 -6.40 17.85
C PHE A 50 6.23 -5.00 18.40
N ILE A 51 6.60 -4.07 17.52
CA ILE A 51 7.04 -2.73 17.91
C ILE A 51 6.03 -1.69 17.49
N GLU A 52 5.57 -0.89 18.45
CA GLU A 52 4.91 0.38 18.21
C GLU A 52 5.95 1.48 18.06
N LYS A 53 5.79 2.32 17.04
CA LYS A 53 6.68 3.45 16.79
C LYS A 53 5.92 4.70 16.40
N ILE A 54 6.42 5.85 16.87
CA ILE A 54 5.93 7.19 16.56
C ILE A 54 7.13 8.04 16.12
N GLY A 55 7.01 8.79 15.04
CA GLY A 55 8.06 9.70 14.58
C GLY A 55 9.30 9.04 13.97
N ALA A 56 9.38 7.71 13.91
CA ALA A 56 10.51 6.95 13.41
C ALA A 56 10.17 6.19 12.13
N ASN A 57 11.13 6.01 11.22
CA ASN A 57 10.95 5.15 10.06
C ASN A 57 11.43 3.71 10.36
N THR A 58 10.89 2.74 9.61
CA THR A 58 11.19 1.32 9.80
C THR A 58 12.68 0.99 9.69
N GLN A 59 13.41 1.61 8.76
CA GLN A 59 14.83 1.34 8.56
C GLN A 59 15.69 1.87 9.71
N TRP A 60 15.31 3.00 10.30
CA TRP A 60 15.99 3.54 11.48
C TRP A 60 15.79 2.61 12.66
N VAL A 61 14.56 2.13 12.93
CA VAL A 61 14.29 1.15 13.98
C VAL A 61 15.13 -0.11 13.76
N ALA A 62 15.17 -0.65 12.55
CA ALA A 62 16.00 -1.82 12.25
C ALA A 62 17.48 -1.60 12.54
N LYS A 63 18.03 -0.40 12.30
CA LYS A 63 19.41 -0.05 12.66
C LYS A 63 19.62 -0.02 14.18
N GLN A 64 18.68 0.54 14.94
CA GLN A 64 18.76 0.58 16.41
C GLN A 64 18.71 -0.82 17.01
N LEU A 65 17.78 -1.68 16.52
CA LEU A 65 17.72 -3.08 16.95
C LEU A 65 19.00 -3.85 16.63
N ALA A 66 19.57 -3.64 15.44
CA ALA A 66 20.83 -4.26 15.04
C ALA A 66 21.99 -3.85 15.93
N GLN A 67 22.07 -2.55 16.24
CA GLN A 67 23.11 -2.02 17.14
C GLN A 67 22.96 -2.57 18.56
N TYR A 68 21.74 -2.60 19.09
CA TYR A 68 21.47 -3.10 20.45
C TYR A 68 21.77 -4.60 20.58
N ALA A 69 21.40 -5.39 19.57
CA ALA A 69 21.62 -6.83 19.54
C ALA A 69 23.05 -7.22 19.07
N GLU A 70 23.88 -6.25 18.69
CA GLU A 70 25.24 -6.45 18.13
C GLU A 70 25.24 -7.39 16.90
N VAL A 71 24.26 -7.20 16.00
CA VAL A 71 24.13 -7.99 14.78
C VAL A 71 24.15 -7.09 13.53
N PRO A 72 24.53 -7.60 12.35
CA PRO A 72 24.46 -6.82 11.12
C PRO A 72 23.03 -6.36 10.79
N VAL A 73 22.85 -5.11 10.36
CA VAL A 73 21.54 -4.56 9.98
C VAL A 73 20.83 -5.41 8.92
N ARG A 74 21.60 -6.02 8.02
CA ARG A 74 21.06 -6.93 7.00
C ARG A 74 20.34 -8.14 7.59
N ASP A 75 20.63 -8.52 8.85
CA ASP A 75 20.06 -9.68 9.52
C ASP A 75 18.79 -9.35 10.30
N ILE A 76 18.47 -8.06 10.45
CA ILE A 76 17.14 -7.63 10.92
C ILE A 76 16.12 -7.86 9.83
N GLY A 77 15.03 -8.59 10.16
CA GLY A 77 13.91 -8.83 9.27
C GLY A 77 12.73 -7.91 9.56
N PHE A 78 12.00 -7.50 8.54
CA PHE A 78 10.70 -6.85 8.63
C PHE A 78 9.94 -6.97 7.30
N ALA A 79 8.60 -7.05 7.36
CA ALA A 79 7.78 -7.38 6.20
C ALA A 79 7.54 -6.18 5.29
N GLY A 80 7.36 -4.98 5.83
CA GLY A 80 7.07 -3.77 5.07
C GLY A 80 7.68 -2.51 5.67
N LEU A 81 7.64 -1.42 4.91
CA LEU A 81 7.94 -0.08 5.41
C LEU A 81 6.65 0.53 5.95
N LYS A 82 6.74 1.23 7.08
CA LYS A 82 5.65 1.98 7.69
C LYS A 82 5.99 3.46 7.77
N ASP A 83 4.98 4.29 7.63
CA ASP A 83 5.11 5.74 7.67
C ASP A 83 5.75 6.25 8.96
N ARG A 84 6.46 7.38 8.85
CA ARG A 84 7.06 8.07 10.00
C ARG A 84 6.01 8.90 10.75
N HIS A 85 5.13 9.61 10.02
CA HIS A 85 4.13 10.52 10.59
C HIS A 85 2.81 9.77 10.90
N ALA A 86 2.91 8.71 11.73
CA ALA A 86 1.81 7.85 12.11
C ALA A 86 2.20 7.06 13.37
N ILE A 87 1.24 6.55 14.10
CA ILE A 87 1.45 5.47 15.04
C ILE A 87 1.42 4.17 14.27
N THR A 88 2.52 3.44 14.26
CA THR A 88 2.57 2.19 13.50
C THR A 88 3.09 1.04 14.34
N ARG A 89 2.41 -0.10 14.21
CA ARG A 89 2.76 -1.36 14.89
C ARG A 89 3.17 -2.37 13.85
N GLN A 90 4.37 -2.91 13.95
CA GLN A 90 4.88 -3.91 13.02
C GLN A 90 5.84 -4.88 13.68
N TRP A 91 6.02 -6.03 13.02
CA TRP A 91 6.95 -7.05 13.46
C TRP A 91 8.36 -6.81 12.92
N PHE A 92 9.35 -7.07 13.80
CA PHE A 92 10.76 -7.19 13.43
C PHE A 92 11.27 -8.54 13.90
N SER A 93 12.14 -9.17 13.13
CA SER A 93 12.87 -10.35 13.58
C SER A 93 14.35 -10.03 13.74
N VAL A 94 14.93 -10.45 14.87
CA VAL A 94 16.34 -10.27 15.23
C VAL A 94 16.93 -11.63 15.52
N PRO A 95 18.09 -12.03 14.94
CA PRO A 95 18.73 -13.27 15.30
C PRO A 95 19.24 -13.22 16.75
N ARG A 96 19.12 -14.34 17.46
CA ARG A 96 19.42 -14.45 18.90
C ARG A 96 20.88 -14.82 19.20
N TRP A 97 21.82 -14.43 18.39
CA TRP A 97 23.22 -14.80 18.56
C TRP A 97 23.78 -14.38 19.92
N ASN A 98 23.42 -13.19 20.41
CA ASN A 98 23.87 -12.62 21.67
C ASN A 98 22.74 -12.60 22.74
N SER A 99 21.57 -13.15 22.44
CA SER A 99 20.41 -13.22 23.35
C SER A 99 20.15 -11.90 24.11
N PRO A 100 19.93 -10.77 23.43
CA PRO A 100 19.80 -9.47 24.07
C PRO A 100 18.60 -9.40 25.02
N ASP A 101 18.77 -8.67 26.12
CA ASP A 101 17.67 -8.37 27.05
C ASP A 101 16.86 -7.16 26.53
N TRP A 102 15.80 -7.44 25.83
CA TRP A 102 14.93 -6.41 25.23
C TRP A 102 14.20 -5.53 26.25
N SER A 103 14.13 -5.93 27.53
CA SER A 103 13.52 -5.12 28.60
C SER A 103 14.32 -3.86 28.90
N GLN A 104 15.61 -3.86 28.59
CA GLN A 104 16.52 -2.74 28.80
C GLN A 104 16.61 -1.79 27.59
N LEU A 105 15.97 -2.14 26.47
CA LEU A 105 15.96 -1.27 25.28
C LEU A 105 15.10 -0.05 25.53
N ASN A 106 15.73 1.12 25.62
CA ASN A 106 15.06 2.41 25.76
C ASN A 106 15.35 3.30 24.55
N LEU A 107 14.35 3.49 23.71
CA LEU A 107 14.42 4.35 22.52
C LEU A 107 13.19 5.25 22.49
N GLU A 108 13.42 6.55 22.34
CA GLU A 108 12.32 7.54 22.24
C GLU A 108 11.37 7.23 21.09
N GLY A 109 10.07 7.24 21.38
CA GLY A 109 9.02 6.95 20.40
C GLY A 109 8.92 5.49 19.93
N ILE A 110 9.61 4.56 20.62
CA ILE A 110 9.62 3.13 20.31
C ILE A 110 9.19 2.33 21.55
N GLN A 111 8.22 1.44 21.37
CA GLN A 111 7.78 0.54 22.43
C GLN A 111 7.65 -0.89 21.92
N ILE A 112 8.29 -1.83 22.57
CA ILE A 112 8.07 -3.26 22.34
C ILE A 112 6.77 -3.66 23.03
N ARG A 113 5.77 -4.06 22.25
CA ARG A 113 4.44 -4.48 22.71
C ARG A 113 4.36 -5.97 22.97
N CYS A 114 5.12 -6.75 22.22
CA CYS A 114 5.18 -8.19 22.36
C CYS A 114 6.57 -8.70 21.93
N LEU A 115 7.04 -9.73 22.62
CA LEU A 115 8.27 -10.46 22.31
C LEU A 115 7.93 -11.96 22.21
N GLU A 116 8.20 -12.53 21.06
CA GLU A 116 8.00 -13.94 20.78
C GLU A 116 9.25 -14.52 20.10
N ARG A 117 9.23 -15.79 19.79
CA ARG A 117 10.29 -16.47 19.05
C ARG A 117 9.78 -17.08 17.75
N HIS A 118 10.65 -17.13 16.75
CA HIS A 118 10.33 -17.82 15.51
C HIS A 118 11.57 -18.46 14.88
N ARG A 119 11.33 -19.55 14.13
CA ARG A 119 12.39 -20.35 13.50
C ARG A 119 13.05 -19.65 12.32
N ARG A 120 12.40 -18.68 11.70
CA ARG A 120 12.85 -18.05 10.47
C ARG A 120 12.86 -16.54 10.58
N LYS A 121 13.79 -15.92 9.87
CA LYS A 121 13.83 -14.48 9.67
C LYS A 121 12.57 -13.98 8.93
N LEU A 122 11.97 -12.90 9.41
CA LEU A 122 10.86 -12.22 8.74
C LEU A 122 11.32 -11.61 7.40
N ARG A 123 10.70 -12.03 6.32
CA ARG A 123 11.04 -11.58 4.97
C ARG A 123 10.15 -10.45 4.50
N ARG A 124 10.65 -9.66 3.54
CA ARG A 124 9.86 -8.64 2.85
C ARG A 124 8.62 -9.27 2.22
N GLY A 125 7.46 -8.63 2.45
CA GLY A 125 6.18 -9.08 1.93
C GLY A 125 5.60 -10.31 2.62
N ALA A 126 6.12 -10.75 3.76
CA ALA A 126 5.62 -11.93 4.47
C ALA A 126 4.35 -11.67 5.29
N HIS A 127 3.94 -10.42 5.50
CA HIS A 127 2.68 -10.07 6.15
C HIS A 127 1.49 -10.24 5.21
N GLN A 128 0.32 -10.50 5.75
CA GLN A 128 -0.94 -10.62 5.02
C GLN A 128 -1.49 -9.26 4.62
N GLY A 129 -1.46 -8.30 5.56
CA GLY A 129 -2.07 -6.99 5.35
C GLY A 129 -1.76 -6.01 6.47
N ASN A 130 -2.56 -4.96 6.52
CA ASN A 130 -2.51 -3.95 7.56
C ASN A 130 -3.94 -3.56 7.99
N ALA A 131 -4.17 -3.47 9.29
CA ALA A 131 -5.32 -2.82 9.87
C ALA A 131 -5.04 -1.32 10.05
N PHE A 132 -6.02 -0.51 9.76
CA PHE A 132 -5.97 0.94 9.85
C PHE A 132 -7.04 1.44 10.82
N ALA A 133 -6.67 2.40 11.67
CA ALA A 133 -7.59 3.24 12.43
C ALA A 133 -7.25 4.70 12.07
N ILE A 134 -8.18 5.39 11.41
CA ILE A 134 -7.93 6.70 10.83
C ILE A 134 -8.99 7.68 11.32
N VAL A 135 -8.54 8.84 11.81
CA VAL A 135 -9.37 9.97 12.19
C VAL A 135 -9.25 11.02 11.07
N LEU A 136 -10.37 11.32 10.43
CA LEU A 136 -10.53 12.40 9.46
C LEU A 136 -11.16 13.59 10.15
N ARG A 137 -10.40 14.67 10.34
CA ARG A 137 -10.92 15.89 10.98
C ARG A 137 -11.65 16.71 9.95
N CYS A 138 -12.98 16.80 10.08
CA CYS A 138 -13.84 17.42 9.08
C CYS A 138 -13.66 18.94 9.08
N GLU A 139 -13.48 19.51 7.90
CA GLU A 139 -13.46 20.96 7.65
C GLU A 139 -14.83 21.49 7.21
N THR A 140 -15.74 20.57 6.85
CA THR A 140 -17.12 20.86 6.45
C THR A 140 -18.08 19.93 7.17
N ASP A 141 -19.34 20.30 7.23
CA ASP A 141 -20.40 19.44 7.75
C ASP A 141 -20.46 18.13 6.96
N VAL A 142 -20.80 17.08 7.69
CA VAL A 142 -20.81 15.71 7.18
C VAL A 142 -22.22 15.15 7.19
N ASP A 143 -22.75 14.81 6.04
CA ASP A 143 -24.03 14.13 5.93
C ASP A 143 -23.86 12.64 6.22
N VAL A 144 -24.37 12.23 7.39
CA VAL A 144 -24.26 10.85 7.89
C VAL A 144 -24.95 9.86 6.96
N SER A 145 -26.04 10.23 6.31
CA SER A 145 -26.79 9.33 5.43
C SER A 145 -26.00 9.00 4.17
N HIS A 146 -25.43 10.01 3.51
CA HIS A 146 -24.59 9.84 2.33
C HIS A 146 -23.30 9.08 2.63
N ILE A 147 -22.69 9.34 3.81
CA ILE A 147 -21.50 8.56 4.21
C ILE A 147 -21.87 7.10 4.44
N THR A 148 -22.97 6.81 5.12
CA THR A 148 -23.39 5.43 5.39
C THR A 148 -23.64 4.67 4.10
N GLU A 149 -24.29 5.28 3.15
CA GLU A 149 -24.49 4.70 1.82
C GLU A 149 -23.15 4.42 1.11
N ARG A 150 -22.24 5.40 1.10
CA ARG A 150 -20.91 5.25 0.51
C ARG A 150 -20.13 4.12 1.16
N ILE A 151 -20.14 4.01 2.48
CA ILE A 151 -19.48 2.93 3.21
C ILE A 151 -20.05 1.56 2.80
N ASN A 152 -21.35 1.44 2.61
CA ASN A 152 -21.97 0.21 2.13
C ASN A 152 -21.51 -0.15 0.70
N GLN A 153 -21.38 0.84 -0.18
CA GLN A 153 -20.79 0.65 -1.50
C GLN A 153 -19.34 0.15 -1.42
N LEU A 154 -18.49 0.77 -0.58
CA LEU A 154 -17.11 0.34 -0.40
C LEU A 154 -17.00 -1.09 0.13
N LYS A 155 -17.91 -1.50 1.03
CA LYS A 155 -17.96 -2.86 1.57
C LYS A 155 -18.34 -3.90 0.52
N THR A 156 -19.30 -3.58 -0.32
CA THR A 156 -19.91 -4.54 -1.26
C THR A 156 -19.22 -4.61 -2.61
N VAL A 157 -18.63 -3.50 -3.05
CA VAL A 157 -18.01 -3.37 -4.38
C VAL A 157 -16.48 -3.29 -4.31
N GLY A 158 -15.94 -2.86 -3.17
CA GLY A 158 -14.52 -2.56 -3.01
C GLY A 158 -14.17 -1.17 -3.51
N VAL A 159 -12.86 -0.91 -3.69
CA VAL A 159 -12.32 0.36 -4.17
C VAL A 159 -11.29 0.16 -5.27
N PRO A 160 -11.11 1.13 -6.18
CA PRO A 160 -10.01 1.10 -7.16
C PRO A 160 -8.65 1.08 -6.47
N ASN A 161 -7.75 0.20 -6.93
CA ASN A 161 -6.45 -0.06 -6.31
C ASN A 161 -5.38 0.94 -6.75
N TYR A 162 -5.67 2.24 -6.71
CA TYR A 162 -4.72 3.27 -7.07
C TYR A 162 -3.45 3.25 -6.20
N PHE A 163 -2.32 3.51 -6.82
CA PHE A 163 -1.15 3.93 -6.08
C PHE A 163 -1.39 5.34 -5.54
N GLY A 164 -1.18 5.52 -4.24
CA GLY A 164 -1.38 6.80 -3.58
C GLY A 164 -0.35 7.86 -4.02
N GLU A 165 -0.67 9.13 -3.81
CA GLU A 165 0.14 10.31 -4.19
C GLU A 165 1.58 10.23 -3.68
N GLN A 166 1.80 9.64 -2.50
CA GLN A 166 3.14 9.44 -1.92
C GLN A 166 4.09 8.67 -2.85
N ARG A 167 3.56 7.81 -3.74
CA ARG A 167 4.35 7.08 -4.73
C ARG A 167 5.03 8.03 -5.71
N PHE A 168 4.40 9.14 -6.00
CA PHE A 168 4.86 10.12 -6.97
C PHE A 168 5.72 11.22 -6.35
N GLY A 169 5.92 11.17 -5.01
CA GLY A 169 6.72 12.12 -4.26
C GLY A 169 6.00 13.44 -4.01
N ARG A 170 6.61 14.29 -3.20
CA ARG A 170 6.05 15.61 -2.90
C ARG A 170 5.92 16.41 -4.20
N ASN A 171 4.71 16.88 -4.48
CA ASN A 171 4.37 17.63 -5.70
C ASN A 171 4.79 16.92 -7.01
N GLY A 172 4.63 15.58 -7.07
CA GLY A 172 4.99 14.84 -8.28
C GLY A 172 6.49 14.72 -8.57
N GLY A 173 7.37 15.07 -7.62
CA GLY A 173 8.82 15.14 -7.84
C GLY A 173 9.47 13.85 -8.35
N ASN A 174 8.86 12.69 -8.08
CA ASN A 174 9.33 11.41 -8.60
C ASN A 174 9.04 11.24 -10.10
N LEU A 175 8.03 11.95 -10.66
CA LEU A 175 7.79 11.97 -12.12
C LEU A 175 8.95 12.67 -12.83
N GLY A 176 9.43 13.80 -12.30
CA GLY A 176 10.64 14.47 -12.84
C GLY A 176 11.89 13.59 -12.77
N LEU A 177 12.01 12.74 -11.72
CA LEU A 177 13.08 11.75 -11.64
C LEU A 177 12.93 10.66 -12.69
N ALA A 178 11.70 10.20 -12.94
CA ALA A 178 11.37 9.22 -13.98
C ALA A 178 11.71 9.75 -15.38
N GLU A 179 11.34 11.00 -15.67
CA GLU A 179 11.70 11.68 -16.93
C GLU A 179 13.21 11.78 -17.15
N GLN A 180 13.95 12.22 -16.13
CA GLN A 180 15.42 12.31 -16.22
C GLN A 180 16.04 10.93 -16.52
N TRP A 181 15.57 9.88 -15.84
CA TRP A 181 16.08 8.53 -16.04
C TRP A 181 15.74 8.00 -17.44
N ALA A 182 14.49 8.16 -17.88
CA ALA A 182 14.03 7.74 -19.21
C ALA A 182 14.73 8.51 -20.32
N GLY A 183 15.07 9.78 -20.10
CA GLY A 183 15.90 10.60 -20.99
C GLY A 183 17.40 10.25 -20.98
N GLY A 184 17.81 9.16 -20.31
CA GLY A 184 19.16 8.63 -20.33
C GLY A 184 20.09 9.12 -19.20
N LYS A 185 19.62 9.90 -18.24
CA LYS A 185 20.44 10.32 -17.09
C LYS A 185 20.79 9.14 -16.20
N ARG A 186 22.06 8.95 -15.91
CA ARG A 186 22.53 7.94 -14.94
C ARG A 186 22.10 8.33 -13.54
N LEU A 187 21.42 7.41 -12.85
CA LEU A 187 20.99 7.58 -11.47
C LEU A 187 21.58 6.48 -10.58
N PRO A 188 21.84 6.80 -9.28
CA PRO A 188 22.14 5.79 -8.27
C PRO A 188 21.05 4.72 -8.21
N ARG A 189 21.42 3.49 -7.80
CA ARG A 189 20.53 2.31 -7.80
C ARG A 189 19.16 2.58 -7.14
N GLU A 190 19.15 3.24 -5.99
CA GLU A 190 17.91 3.55 -5.26
C GLU A 190 17.01 4.52 -6.05
N LYS A 191 17.58 5.62 -6.58
CA LYS A 191 16.85 6.61 -7.39
C LYS A 191 16.36 6.00 -8.71
N ARG A 192 17.15 5.12 -9.33
CA ARG A 192 16.73 4.36 -10.51
C ARG A 192 15.52 3.45 -10.17
N GLY A 193 15.58 2.72 -9.06
CA GLY A 193 14.47 1.89 -8.60
C GLY A 193 13.19 2.71 -8.37
N LEU A 194 13.34 3.91 -7.80
CA LEU A 194 12.22 4.83 -7.60
C LEU A 194 11.65 5.34 -8.92
N ALA A 195 12.48 5.72 -9.89
CA ALA A 195 12.07 6.16 -11.23
C ALA A 195 11.25 5.06 -11.95
N ILE A 196 11.77 3.83 -11.99
CA ILE A 196 11.09 2.66 -12.56
C ILE A 196 9.73 2.43 -11.88
N SER A 197 9.71 2.44 -10.55
CA SER A 197 8.48 2.25 -9.78
C SER A 197 7.45 3.35 -10.06
N THR A 198 7.90 4.59 -10.24
CA THR A 198 7.04 5.74 -10.55
C THR A 198 6.39 5.60 -11.93
N ILE A 199 7.14 5.23 -12.96
CA ILE A 199 6.61 4.97 -14.32
C ILE A 199 5.52 3.89 -14.24
N ARG A 200 5.83 2.75 -13.64
CA ARG A 200 4.89 1.63 -13.51
C ARG A 200 3.61 2.00 -12.77
N SER A 201 3.75 2.79 -11.71
CA SER A 201 2.59 3.22 -10.91
C SER A 201 1.73 4.25 -11.63
N PHE A 202 2.35 5.16 -12.38
CA PHE A 202 1.64 6.17 -13.16
C PHE A 202 0.84 5.51 -14.30
N THR A 203 1.50 4.66 -15.08
CA THR A 203 0.84 3.92 -16.18
C THR A 203 -0.30 3.05 -15.66
N PHE A 204 -0.10 2.34 -14.54
CA PHE A 204 -1.17 1.57 -13.90
C PHE A 204 -2.35 2.45 -13.49
N ASN A 205 -2.10 3.58 -12.82
CA ASN A 205 -3.15 4.49 -12.39
C ASN A 205 -3.93 5.08 -13.58
N THR A 206 -3.25 5.34 -14.69
CA THR A 206 -3.90 5.83 -15.93
C THR A 206 -4.87 4.79 -16.48
N VAL A 207 -4.43 3.54 -16.67
CA VAL A 207 -5.29 2.43 -17.11
C VAL A 207 -6.46 2.20 -16.16
N LEU A 208 -6.18 2.20 -14.85
CA LEU A 208 -7.23 2.04 -13.85
C LEU A 208 -8.26 3.18 -13.91
N SER A 209 -7.80 4.42 -14.11
CA SER A 209 -8.70 5.59 -14.25
C SER A 209 -9.62 5.50 -15.45
N GLU A 210 -9.11 5.00 -16.58
CA GLU A 210 -9.91 4.72 -17.78
C GLU A 210 -10.96 3.63 -17.50
N ARG A 211 -10.57 2.53 -16.85
CA ARG A 211 -11.49 1.46 -16.45
C ARG A 211 -12.56 1.96 -15.46
N VAL A 212 -12.20 2.86 -14.54
CA VAL A 212 -13.16 3.51 -13.62
C VAL A 212 -14.15 4.39 -14.39
N ALA A 213 -13.67 5.23 -15.28
CA ALA A 213 -14.54 6.10 -16.11
C ALA A 213 -15.51 5.29 -16.97
N GLN A 214 -15.11 4.10 -17.43
CA GLN A 214 -15.93 3.17 -18.20
C GLN A 214 -16.78 2.23 -17.34
N SER A 215 -16.71 2.34 -16.00
CA SER A 215 -17.38 1.44 -15.04
C SER A 215 -17.02 -0.06 -15.20
N THR A 216 -15.79 -0.36 -15.65
CA THR A 216 -15.29 -1.72 -15.90
C THR A 216 -14.16 -2.16 -14.95
N TRP A 217 -13.75 -1.30 -14.02
CA TRP A 217 -12.64 -1.53 -13.11
C TRP A 217 -12.83 -2.72 -12.15
N ASN A 218 -14.09 -3.08 -11.86
CA ASN A 218 -14.50 -4.16 -10.97
C ASN A 218 -15.13 -5.35 -11.71
N GLN A 219 -15.03 -5.37 -13.04
CA GLN A 219 -15.56 -6.41 -13.91
C GLN A 219 -14.42 -7.04 -14.71
N LEU A 220 -14.45 -8.35 -14.88
CA LEU A 220 -13.52 -9.04 -15.78
C LEU A 220 -13.83 -8.68 -17.24
N GLN A 221 -12.80 -8.57 -18.04
CA GLN A 221 -12.86 -8.46 -19.49
C GLN A 221 -12.07 -9.60 -20.13
N SER A 222 -12.44 -10.03 -21.32
CA SER A 222 -11.65 -11.00 -22.09
C SER A 222 -10.25 -10.41 -22.33
N GLY A 223 -9.22 -11.21 -22.05
CA GLY A 223 -7.82 -10.79 -22.10
C GLY A 223 -7.27 -10.21 -20.78
N ASP A 224 -8.12 -9.99 -19.76
CA ASP A 224 -7.63 -9.67 -18.42
C ASP A 224 -6.87 -10.85 -17.81
N LYS A 225 -6.08 -10.57 -16.76
CA LYS A 225 -5.71 -11.57 -15.77
C LYS A 225 -6.56 -11.36 -14.52
N ALA A 226 -7.07 -12.45 -13.96
CA ALA A 226 -7.79 -12.40 -12.68
C ALA A 226 -6.84 -12.73 -11.53
N ASN A 227 -6.87 -11.92 -10.48
CA ASN A 227 -6.16 -12.15 -9.23
C ASN A 227 -7.07 -12.87 -8.23
N LEU A 228 -6.58 -13.93 -7.59
CA LEU A 228 -7.27 -14.59 -6.47
C LEU A 228 -7.13 -13.74 -5.21
N GLU A 229 -8.26 -13.42 -4.56
CA GLU A 229 -8.26 -12.63 -3.32
C GLU A 229 -7.35 -13.24 -2.25
N GLY A 230 -6.64 -12.38 -1.52
CA GLY A 230 -5.72 -12.79 -0.47
C GLY A 230 -4.45 -13.49 -0.94
N SER A 231 -4.27 -13.69 -2.24
CA SER A 231 -3.11 -14.38 -2.81
C SER A 231 -2.32 -13.50 -3.79
N GLY A 232 -1.13 -13.98 -4.17
CA GLY A 232 -0.35 -13.41 -5.27
C GLY A 232 -0.55 -14.14 -6.59
N SER A 233 -1.55 -15.01 -6.69
CA SER A 233 -1.79 -15.85 -7.88
C SER A 233 -2.69 -15.14 -8.88
N PHE A 234 -2.35 -15.31 -10.17
CA PHE A 234 -3.09 -14.76 -11.30
C PHE A 234 -3.34 -15.86 -12.32
N PHE A 235 -4.46 -15.78 -13.04
CA PHE A 235 -4.77 -16.65 -14.16
C PHE A 235 -5.36 -15.84 -15.32
N ASP A 236 -5.20 -16.36 -16.55
CA ASP A 236 -5.70 -15.69 -17.75
C ASP A 236 -7.22 -15.86 -17.90
N VAL A 237 -7.90 -14.76 -18.26
CA VAL A 237 -9.34 -14.75 -18.53
C VAL A 237 -9.52 -14.71 -20.06
N ILE A 238 -9.87 -15.86 -20.63
CA ILE A 238 -10.14 -16.00 -22.08
C ILE A 238 -11.61 -15.70 -22.33
N ASP A 239 -12.48 -16.51 -21.72
CA ASP A 239 -13.92 -16.38 -21.80
C ASP A 239 -14.49 -16.14 -20.40
N ILE A 240 -15.55 -15.34 -20.32
CA ILE A 240 -16.21 -15.01 -19.05
C ILE A 240 -17.51 -15.78 -19.01
N ASP A 241 -17.52 -16.88 -18.29
CA ASP A 241 -18.71 -17.64 -17.94
C ASP A 241 -19.42 -17.08 -16.70
N ALA A 242 -20.60 -17.61 -16.39
CA ALA A 242 -21.37 -17.19 -15.22
C ALA A 242 -20.61 -17.41 -13.90
N ASN A 243 -19.82 -18.47 -13.79
CA ASN A 243 -19.04 -18.78 -12.59
C ASN A 243 -17.96 -17.72 -12.34
N LEU A 244 -17.19 -17.34 -13.36
CA LEU A 244 -16.18 -16.28 -13.24
C LEU A 244 -16.81 -14.92 -12.93
N ALA A 245 -17.97 -14.60 -13.54
CA ALA A 245 -18.69 -13.38 -13.25
C ALA A 245 -19.18 -13.33 -11.78
N ASP A 246 -19.76 -14.42 -11.27
CA ASP A 246 -20.23 -14.53 -9.89
C ASP A 246 -19.07 -14.46 -8.88
N ARG A 247 -17.96 -15.14 -9.15
CA ARG A 247 -16.74 -15.07 -8.33
C ARG A 247 -16.19 -13.65 -8.28
N CYS A 248 -16.17 -12.96 -9.42
CA CYS A 248 -15.74 -11.57 -9.48
C CYS A 248 -16.69 -10.66 -8.68
N LYS A 249 -18.01 -10.86 -8.80
CA LYS A 249 -19.02 -10.12 -8.03
C LYS A 249 -18.88 -10.37 -6.52
N ALA A 250 -18.60 -11.59 -6.11
CA ALA A 250 -18.34 -11.97 -4.72
C ALA A 250 -17.00 -11.48 -4.17
N MET A 251 -16.17 -10.82 -4.98
CA MET A 251 -14.80 -10.40 -4.63
C MET A 251 -13.88 -11.56 -4.22
N ASP A 252 -14.09 -12.76 -4.76
CA ASP A 252 -13.19 -13.91 -4.65
C ASP A 252 -12.05 -13.80 -5.67
N ILE A 253 -12.33 -13.17 -6.81
CA ILE A 253 -11.35 -12.82 -7.82
C ILE A 253 -11.51 -11.37 -8.24
N HIS A 254 -10.41 -10.76 -8.71
CA HIS A 254 -10.36 -9.37 -9.11
C HIS A 254 -9.75 -9.19 -10.49
N PRO A 255 -10.29 -8.33 -11.37
CA PRO A 255 -9.61 -7.95 -12.60
C PRO A 255 -8.24 -7.32 -12.26
N SER A 256 -7.27 -7.54 -13.11
CA SER A 256 -5.92 -6.98 -12.94
C SER A 256 -5.39 -6.43 -14.24
N CYS A 257 -4.39 -5.58 -14.15
CA CYS A 257 -3.63 -5.18 -15.32
C CYS A 257 -2.13 -5.27 -15.10
N VAL A 258 -1.40 -5.17 -16.20
CA VAL A 258 0.05 -5.27 -16.23
C VAL A 258 0.66 -4.06 -15.50
N LEU A 259 1.62 -4.33 -14.63
CA LEU A 259 2.63 -3.36 -14.25
C LEU A 259 3.71 -3.40 -15.34
N VAL A 260 3.73 -2.37 -16.18
CA VAL A 260 4.54 -2.30 -17.40
C VAL A 260 6.01 -2.63 -17.18
N GLY A 261 6.63 -3.24 -18.20
CA GLY A 261 8.01 -3.66 -18.18
C GLY A 261 8.57 -3.85 -19.59
N ASP A 262 9.53 -4.76 -19.75
CA ASP A 262 10.07 -5.16 -21.03
C ASP A 262 9.00 -5.93 -21.83
N GLY A 263 8.72 -5.49 -23.06
CA GLY A 263 7.66 -6.06 -23.91
C GLY A 263 6.30 -5.36 -23.79
N SER A 264 6.05 -4.53 -22.76
CA SER A 264 4.82 -3.76 -22.65
C SER A 264 4.77 -2.64 -23.69
N SER A 265 3.60 -2.42 -24.31
CA SER A 265 3.34 -1.27 -25.19
C SER A 265 2.49 -0.23 -24.45
N PHE A 266 3.01 0.98 -24.29
CA PHE A 266 2.30 2.09 -23.60
C PHE A 266 2.93 3.45 -23.93
N GLN A 267 2.25 4.53 -23.56
CA GLN A 267 2.75 5.89 -23.74
C GLN A 267 3.18 6.51 -22.40
N PRO A 268 4.17 7.41 -22.37
CA PRO A 268 4.96 7.86 -23.54
C PRO A 268 6.05 6.84 -23.94
N GLU A 269 6.35 6.76 -25.22
CA GLU A 269 7.27 5.76 -25.82
C GLU A 269 8.68 5.78 -25.20
N HIS A 270 9.21 6.93 -24.80
CA HIS A 270 10.52 7.03 -24.17
C HIS A 270 10.59 6.30 -22.82
N TRP A 271 9.48 6.23 -22.07
CA TRP A 271 9.40 5.43 -20.85
C TRP A 271 9.42 3.92 -21.16
N GLN A 272 8.67 3.51 -22.17
CA GLN A 272 8.70 2.13 -22.68
C GLN A 272 10.12 1.73 -23.07
N THR A 273 10.77 2.53 -23.91
CA THR A 273 12.15 2.31 -24.35
C THR A 273 13.12 2.19 -23.17
N ALA A 274 12.97 3.02 -22.14
CA ALA A 274 13.84 2.99 -20.96
C ALA A 274 13.63 1.71 -20.13
N LEU A 275 12.37 1.24 -19.96
CA LEU A 275 12.07 -0.01 -19.25
C LEU A 275 12.62 -1.22 -20.01
N THR A 276 12.48 -1.26 -21.33
CA THR A 276 13.03 -2.33 -22.19
C THR A 276 14.55 -2.38 -22.11
N LYS A 277 15.24 -1.24 -22.29
CA LYS A 277 16.72 -1.15 -22.11
C LYS A 277 17.18 -1.61 -20.73
N ALA A 278 16.38 -1.37 -19.71
CA ALA A 278 16.69 -1.76 -18.33
C ALA A 278 16.27 -3.21 -18.03
N ARG A 279 15.65 -3.94 -18.97
CA ARG A 279 15.12 -5.31 -18.83
C ARG A 279 14.26 -5.46 -17.57
N VAL A 280 13.31 -4.53 -17.40
CA VAL A 280 12.40 -4.53 -16.25
C VAL A 280 11.32 -5.57 -16.50
N ASN A 281 11.27 -6.62 -15.70
CA ASN A 281 10.21 -7.62 -15.81
C ASN A 281 8.84 -7.00 -15.60
N GLU A 282 7.86 -7.42 -16.38
CA GLU A 282 6.46 -7.12 -16.14
C GLU A 282 5.99 -7.70 -14.80
N GLY A 283 4.91 -7.17 -14.29
CA GLY A 283 4.22 -7.70 -13.13
C GLY A 283 2.72 -7.61 -13.32
N GLN A 284 1.97 -8.07 -12.36
CA GLN A 284 0.51 -7.95 -12.34
C GLN A 284 0.07 -7.23 -11.07
N ARG A 285 -1.02 -6.46 -11.17
CA ARG A 285 -1.65 -5.82 -10.03
C ARG A 285 -3.16 -5.82 -10.20
N SER A 286 -3.87 -6.21 -9.15
CA SER A 286 -5.33 -6.13 -9.09
C SER A 286 -5.80 -4.68 -9.27
N LEU A 287 -6.83 -4.48 -10.08
CA LEU A 287 -7.50 -3.18 -10.28
C LEU A 287 -8.38 -2.80 -9.09
N ARG A 288 -8.82 -3.80 -8.30
CA ARG A 288 -9.74 -3.64 -7.17
C ARG A 288 -9.10 -4.06 -5.86
N ILE A 289 -9.45 -3.37 -4.78
CA ILE A 289 -9.15 -3.74 -3.39
C ILE A 289 -10.45 -4.11 -2.71
N LYS A 290 -10.45 -5.26 -2.03
CA LYS A 290 -11.44 -5.60 -1.01
C LYS A 290 -11.11 -4.86 0.28
N VAL A 291 -12.08 -4.16 0.86
CA VAL A 291 -11.91 -3.46 2.14
C VAL A 291 -12.56 -4.31 3.23
N ALA A 292 -11.73 -4.97 4.03
CA ALA A 292 -12.20 -5.84 5.09
C ALA A 292 -12.44 -5.06 6.39
N ASN A 293 -13.37 -5.54 7.23
CA ASN A 293 -13.65 -5.01 8.57
C ASN A 293 -13.93 -3.49 8.58
N LEU A 294 -14.49 -2.94 7.50
CA LEU A 294 -14.75 -1.51 7.39
C LEU A 294 -15.87 -1.10 8.35
N THR A 295 -15.53 -0.25 9.30
CA THR A 295 -16.47 0.42 10.21
C THR A 295 -16.28 1.92 10.15
N ILE A 296 -17.33 2.66 10.46
CA ILE A 296 -17.32 4.11 10.52
C ILE A 296 -18.07 4.60 11.75
N GLU A 297 -17.54 5.63 12.37
CA GLU A 297 -18.21 6.42 13.40
C GLU A 297 -18.13 7.88 12.99
N VAL A 298 -19.28 8.54 12.89
CA VAL A 298 -19.37 9.95 12.52
C VAL A 298 -19.66 10.77 13.76
N LEU A 299 -18.72 11.65 14.11
CA LEU A 299 -18.79 12.56 15.25
C LEU A 299 -18.89 14.00 14.72
N THR A 300 -19.24 14.94 15.58
CA THR A 300 -19.50 16.33 15.17
C THR A 300 -18.33 16.98 14.43
N SER A 301 -17.08 16.68 14.82
CA SER A 301 -15.87 17.33 14.27
C SER A 301 -14.96 16.40 13.47
N HIS A 302 -15.24 15.11 13.46
CA HIS A 302 -14.38 14.14 12.79
C HIS A 302 -15.11 12.82 12.53
N VAL A 303 -14.54 12.07 11.58
CA VAL A 303 -14.99 10.73 11.20
C VAL A 303 -13.89 9.75 11.57
N VAL A 304 -14.23 8.67 12.27
CA VAL A 304 -13.31 7.58 12.59
C VAL A 304 -13.60 6.39 11.67
N LEU A 305 -12.57 5.93 11.00
CA LEU A 305 -12.61 4.79 10.10
C LEU A 305 -11.69 3.68 10.61
N ASN A 306 -12.21 2.46 10.70
CA ASN A 306 -11.39 1.26 10.91
C ASN A 306 -11.60 0.31 9.74
N PHE A 307 -10.51 -0.25 9.19
CA PHE A 307 -10.56 -1.23 8.12
C PHE A 307 -9.24 -1.98 7.97
N SER A 308 -9.25 -3.13 7.33
CA SER A 308 -8.05 -3.88 6.95
C SER A 308 -7.91 -3.96 5.43
N LEU A 309 -6.68 -3.86 4.95
CA LEU A 309 -6.32 -4.00 3.53
C LEU A 309 -5.25 -5.06 3.37
N GLY A 310 -5.36 -5.82 2.28
CA GLY A 310 -4.32 -6.73 1.85
C GLY A 310 -2.99 -6.04 1.52
N ARG A 311 -1.95 -6.83 1.45
CA ARG A 311 -0.59 -6.38 1.13
C ARG A 311 -0.54 -5.58 -0.18
N GLY A 312 0.16 -4.45 -0.15
CA GLY A 312 0.37 -3.61 -1.33
C GLY A 312 -0.78 -2.64 -1.65
N ALA A 313 -1.87 -2.70 -0.89
CA ALA A 313 -2.95 -1.72 -0.96
C ALA A 313 -2.63 -0.47 -0.11
N TYR A 314 -3.21 0.66 -0.48
CA TYR A 314 -2.99 1.96 0.18
C TYR A 314 -4.28 2.45 0.83
N ALA A 315 -4.20 2.87 2.09
CA ALA A 315 -5.34 3.47 2.78
C ALA A 315 -5.89 4.70 2.03
N THR A 316 -5.02 5.48 1.40
CA THR A 316 -5.42 6.64 0.59
C THR A 316 -6.32 6.27 -0.60
N ALA A 317 -6.25 5.04 -1.12
CA ALA A 317 -7.17 4.56 -2.15
C ALA A 317 -8.61 4.41 -1.62
N VAL A 318 -8.77 4.06 -0.35
CA VAL A 318 -10.09 4.03 0.33
C VAL A 318 -10.55 5.45 0.63
N LEU A 319 -9.68 6.25 1.24
CA LEU A 319 -10.03 7.61 1.69
C LEU A 319 -10.45 8.52 0.55
N ARG A 320 -9.81 8.44 -0.61
CA ARG A 320 -10.16 9.26 -1.77
C ARG A 320 -11.58 9.01 -2.30
N GLU A 321 -12.16 7.84 -2.05
CA GLU A 321 -13.55 7.54 -2.41
C GLU A 321 -14.56 8.14 -1.41
N LEU A 322 -14.10 8.72 -0.30
CA LEU A 322 -14.92 9.35 0.73
C LEU A 322 -14.74 10.87 0.77
N CYS A 323 -13.50 11.36 0.77
CA CYS A 323 -13.20 12.76 1.02
C CYS A 323 -12.02 13.28 0.20
N THR A 324 -11.79 14.59 0.29
CA THR A 324 -10.53 15.27 -0.09
C THR A 324 -9.79 15.75 1.15
N TRP A 325 -8.46 15.96 1.06
CA TRP A 325 -7.61 16.48 2.12
C TRP A 325 -6.57 17.47 1.60
#